data_6736390942208ab9532de254399edca6
#
_entry.id   6736390942208ab9532de254399edca6
#
_cell.length_a   1.000
_cell.length_b   1.000
_cell.length_c   1.000
_cell.angle_alpha   90.00
_cell.angle_beta   90.00
_cell.angle_gamma   90.00
#
_symmetry.space_group_name_H-M   'P 1'
#
loop_
_entity.id
_entity.type
_entity.pdbx_description
1 polymer ?
#
loop_
_entity_poly.entity_id
_entity_poly.type
_entity_poly.pdbx_seq_one_letter_code
_entity_poly.pdbx_strand_id
1 'polypeptide(L)'
;ALLKPVHEATREFVAQPIGKATDNMYSYLALVQDDPTIQIVNQAQKAYVEKVAPSVAAMAGLPILSAGAPFKAGGRKNDPTGYTEVNKGELTFRNAADLYLYPNTLVVVKATGEELKEWLECSAGMFKQIDPTSDKPQSLLDWDGFRTYNYDVIDGVNYEFDLTQPPRYDGECKLINPNSHRVVNLT
;
A
#
# COMPACT_ATOMS: atom_id res chain seq x y z
N ALA A 1 21.22 -11.35 30.95
CA ALA A 1 20.71 -10.54 32.06
C ALA A 1 20.31 -9.10 31.64
N LEU A 2 21.11 -8.40 30.80
CA LEU A 2 20.86 -7.00 30.39
C LEU A 2 19.66 -6.85 29.44
N LEU A 3 19.39 -7.80 28.55
CA LEU A 3 18.32 -7.71 27.56
C LEU A 3 16.90 -7.94 28.13
N LYS A 4 16.79 -8.71 29.20
CA LYS A 4 15.49 -9.10 29.75
C LYS A 4 14.65 -7.90 30.22
N PRO A 5 15.17 -6.95 31.01
CA PRO A 5 14.38 -5.78 31.45
C PRO A 5 13.91 -4.91 30.26
N VAL A 6 14.78 -4.70 29.25
CA VAL A 6 14.43 -3.94 28.05
C VAL A 6 13.33 -4.64 27.26
N HIS A 7 13.44 -5.96 27.10
CA HIS A 7 12.42 -6.75 26.41
C HIS A 7 11.06 -6.72 27.11
N GLU A 8 11.07 -6.85 28.45
CA GLU A 8 9.83 -6.78 29.26
C GLU A 8 9.20 -5.38 29.16
N ALA A 9 9.96 -4.31 29.31
CA ALA A 9 9.47 -2.94 29.15
C ALA A 9 8.92 -2.67 27.74
N THR A 10 9.58 -3.20 26.70
CA THR A 10 9.08 -3.10 25.32
C THR A 10 7.74 -3.82 25.16
N ARG A 11 7.60 -5.01 25.72
CA ARG A 11 6.33 -5.76 25.65
C ARG A 11 5.20 -5.03 26.35
N GLU A 12 5.44 -4.42 27.51
CA GLU A 12 4.47 -3.61 28.24
C GLU A 12 4.08 -2.36 27.42
N PHE A 13 5.06 -1.67 26.84
CA PHE A 13 4.82 -0.51 26.01
C PHE A 13 3.95 -0.82 24.78
N VAL A 14 4.29 -1.85 24.03
CA VAL A 14 3.56 -2.20 22.79
C VAL A 14 2.17 -2.80 23.06
N ALA A 15 1.90 -3.24 24.30
CA ALA A 15 0.59 -3.71 24.73
C ALA A 15 -0.38 -2.59 25.15
N GLN A 16 0.09 -1.34 25.23
CA GLN A 16 -0.78 -0.23 25.59
C GLN A 16 -1.90 -0.02 24.57
N PRO A 17 -3.16 0.15 25.01
CA PRO A 17 -4.27 0.37 24.12
C PRO A 17 -4.19 1.76 23.47
N ILE A 18 -4.51 1.83 22.17
CA ILE A 18 -4.53 3.07 21.38
C ILE A 18 -5.88 3.34 20.72
N GLY A 19 -6.80 2.38 20.72
CA GLY A 19 -8.10 2.51 20.09
C GLY A 19 -8.88 1.20 20.03
N LYS A 20 -9.88 1.16 19.15
CA LYS A 20 -10.69 -0.04 18.91
C LYS A 20 -10.98 -0.19 17.42
N ALA A 21 -10.91 -1.41 16.92
CA ALA A 21 -11.40 -1.80 15.61
C ALA A 21 -12.84 -2.32 15.72
N THR A 22 -13.71 -1.86 14.84
CA THR A 22 -15.11 -2.32 14.75
C THR A 22 -15.23 -3.62 13.99
N ASP A 23 -14.22 -3.97 13.16
CA ASP A 23 -14.16 -5.21 12.41
C ASP A 23 -12.70 -5.68 12.25
N ASN A 24 -12.52 -6.89 11.69
CA ASN A 24 -11.19 -7.43 11.40
C ASN A 24 -10.55 -6.69 10.20
N MET A 25 -9.23 -6.52 10.25
CA MET A 25 -8.44 -6.00 9.13
C MET A 25 -7.33 -6.99 8.81
N TYR A 26 -7.40 -7.63 7.64
CA TYR A 26 -6.44 -8.64 7.19
C TYR A 26 -5.92 -8.29 5.80
N SER A 27 -4.60 -8.31 5.61
CA SER A 27 -3.95 -7.93 4.36
C SER A 27 -3.87 -9.05 3.31
N TYR A 28 -4.66 -10.10 3.44
CA TYR A 28 -4.60 -11.26 2.55
C TYR A 28 -4.86 -10.93 1.08
N LEU A 29 -5.69 -9.93 0.82
CA LEU A 29 -6.11 -9.51 -0.52
C LEU A 29 -5.60 -8.11 -0.91
N ALA A 30 -4.70 -7.53 -0.10
CA ALA A 30 -4.22 -6.16 -0.28
C ALA A 30 -3.54 -5.88 -1.64
N LEU A 31 -3.10 -6.92 -2.34
CA LEU A 31 -2.51 -6.80 -3.68
C LEU A 31 -3.54 -6.89 -4.83
N VAL A 32 -4.80 -7.23 -4.56
CA VAL A 32 -5.78 -7.52 -5.62
C VAL A 32 -7.12 -6.82 -5.43
N GLN A 33 -7.30 -6.15 -4.30
CA GLN A 33 -8.50 -5.37 -4.02
C GLN A 33 -8.19 -4.25 -3.03
N ASP A 34 -9.13 -3.33 -2.89
CA ASP A 34 -9.11 -2.34 -1.83
C ASP A 34 -9.14 -3.02 -0.45
N ASP A 35 -8.24 -2.62 0.45
CA ASP A 35 -7.93 -3.38 1.66
C ASP A 35 -7.86 -2.47 2.90
N PRO A 36 -8.56 -2.83 3.99
CA PRO A 36 -8.66 -1.99 5.18
C PRO A 36 -7.31 -1.74 5.87
N THR A 37 -6.32 -2.63 5.70
CA THR A 37 -4.98 -2.44 6.29
C THR A 37 -4.20 -1.33 5.62
N ILE A 38 -4.42 -1.11 4.31
CA ILE A 38 -3.80 0.00 3.57
C ILE A 38 -4.63 1.26 3.71
N GLN A 39 -5.96 1.15 3.68
CA GLN A 39 -6.86 2.29 3.85
C GLN A 39 -6.62 3.02 5.16
N ILE A 40 -6.48 2.30 6.30
CA ILE A 40 -6.24 2.96 7.59
C ILE A 40 -4.90 3.71 7.62
N VAL A 41 -3.87 3.19 6.95
CA VAL A 41 -2.58 3.88 6.81
C VAL A 41 -2.72 5.13 5.96
N ASN A 42 -3.36 5.03 4.79
CA ASN A 42 -3.61 6.16 3.91
C ASN A 42 -4.47 7.24 4.58
N GLN A 43 -5.50 6.86 5.30
CA GLN A 43 -6.34 7.80 6.07
C GLN A 43 -5.57 8.49 7.19
N ALA A 44 -4.68 7.77 7.90
CA ALA A 44 -3.86 8.36 8.94
C ALA A 44 -2.86 9.40 8.37
N GLN A 45 -2.22 9.09 7.24
CA GLN A 45 -1.34 10.02 6.52
C GLN A 45 -2.10 11.27 6.07
N LYS A 46 -3.25 11.07 5.42
CA LYS A 46 -4.12 12.15 4.93
C LYS A 46 -4.59 13.05 6.08
N ALA A 47 -5.11 12.48 7.16
CA ALA A 47 -5.59 13.23 8.33
C ALA A 47 -4.47 14.09 8.97
N TYR A 48 -3.24 13.58 9.00
CA TYR A 48 -2.12 14.36 9.47
C TYR A 48 -1.79 15.53 8.53
N VAL A 49 -1.74 15.29 7.22
CA VAL A 49 -1.45 16.32 6.22
C VAL A 49 -2.54 17.37 6.20
N GLU A 50 -3.82 16.99 6.24
CA GLU A 50 -4.95 17.92 6.31
C GLU A 50 -4.88 18.86 7.52
N LYS A 51 -4.36 18.38 8.64
CA LYS A 51 -4.16 19.19 9.85
C LYS A 51 -3.08 20.26 9.67
N VAL A 52 -2.01 19.95 8.92
CA VAL A 52 -0.87 20.87 8.72
C VAL A 52 -0.99 21.72 7.46
N ALA A 53 -1.73 21.27 6.47
CA ALA A 53 -1.89 21.93 5.16
C ALA A 53 -2.32 23.40 5.25
N PRO A 54 -3.23 23.83 6.15
CA PRO A 54 -3.62 25.25 6.27
C PRO A 54 -2.46 26.20 6.59
N SER A 55 -1.39 25.68 7.20
CA SER A 55 -0.17 26.47 7.51
C SER A 55 0.86 26.50 6.37
N VAL A 56 0.62 25.75 5.27
CA VAL A 56 1.54 25.59 4.13
C VAL A 56 0.94 26.19 2.87
N ALA A 57 1.34 27.41 2.52
CA ALA A 57 0.79 28.13 1.37
C ALA A 57 0.85 27.36 0.04
N ALA A 58 1.88 26.53 -0.15
CA ALA A 58 2.04 25.71 -1.37
C ALA A 58 0.98 24.60 -1.51
N MET A 59 0.23 24.29 -0.46
CA MET A 59 -0.83 23.28 -0.45
C MET A 59 -2.25 23.88 -0.62
N ALA A 60 -2.35 25.20 -0.65
CA ALA A 60 -3.64 25.89 -0.70
C ALA A 60 -4.44 25.51 -1.98
N GLY A 61 -5.68 25.04 -1.77
CA GLY A 61 -6.60 24.71 -2.86
C GLY A 61 -6.26 23.43 -3.64
N LEU A 62 -5.25 22.66 -3.23
CA LEU A 62 -4.93 21.37 -3.83
C LEU A 62 -5.63 20.22 -3.10
N PRO A 63 -6.14 19.22 -3.82
CA PRO A 63 -6.64 18.00 -3.19
C PRO A 63 -5.49 17.24 -2.55
N ILE A 64 -5.76 16.62 -1.40
CA ILE A 64 -4.80 15.78 -0.68
C ILE A 64 -5.15 14.33 -0.98
N LEU A 65 -4.24 13.66 -1.68
CA LEU A 65 -4.27 12.22 -1.93
C LEU A 65 -3.28 11.53 -0.98
N SER A 66 -3.40 10.23 -0.82
CA SER A 66 -2.47 9.46 0.01
C SER A 66 -2.05 8.20 -0.72
N ALA A 67 -0.74 7.94 -0.75
CA ALA A 67 -0.17 6.73 -1.32
C ALA A 67 0.41 5.83 -0.22
N GLY A 68 0.19 4.54 -0.33
CA GLY A 68 0.71 3.54 0.59
C GLY A 68 0.87 2.19 -0.08
N ALA A 69 1.92 1.45 0.29
CA ALA A 69 2.17 0.10 -0.19
C ALA A 69 1.91 -0.94 0.91
N PRO A 70 1.37 -2.12 0.58
CA PRO A 70 1.19 -3.20 1.54
C PRO A 70 2.53 -3.87 1.86
N PHE A 71 3.10 -3.57 3.02
CA PHE A 71 4.38 -4.15 3.44
C PHE A 71 4.29 -5.64 3.79
N LYS A 72 3.14 -6.08 4.30
CA LYS A 72 2.85 -7.45 4.71
C LYS A 72 1.62 -7.98 3.97
N ALA A 73 1.81 -8.35 2.72
CA ALA A 73 0.75 -8.89 1.85
C ALA A 73 1.20 -10.19 1.17
N GLY A 74 1.77 -11.13 1.95
CA GLY A 74 2.35 -12.35 1.44
C GLY A 74 3.79 -12.23 0.96
N GLY A 75 4.39 -11.05 0.97
CA GLY A 75 5.78 -10.59 0.74
C GLY A 75 6.66 -11.38 -0.21
N ARG A 76 6.69 -12.70 -0.06
CA ARG A 76 7.33 -13.67 -0.95
C ARG A 76 6.34 -14.82 -1.17
N LYS A 77 6.41 -15.40 -2.36
CA LYS A 77 5.61 -16.57 -2.72
C LYS A 77 5.65 -17.63 -1.60
N ASN A 78 4.47 -18.03 -1.16
CA ASN A 78 4.27 -19.04 -0.12
C ASN A 78 4.82 -18.68 1.28
N ASP A 79 4.90 -17.41 1.63
CA ASP A 79 5.17 -16.99 3.01
C ASP A 79 3.85 -16.80 3.79
N PRO A 80 3.37 -17.80 4.54
CA PRO A 80 2.11 -17.71 5.27
C PRO A 80 2.17 -16.76 6.47
N THR A 81 3.37 -16.27 6.84
CA THR A 81 3.58 -15.36 7.96
C THR A 81 3.69 -13.90 7.54
N GLY A 82 3.73 -13.64 6.24
CA GLY A 82 3.91 -12.33 5.65
C GLY A 82 2.64 -11.48 5.54
N TYR A 83 1.63 -11.70 6.39
CA TYR A 83 0.38 -10.92 6.40
C TYR A 83 0.20 -10.14 7.69
N THR A 84 -0.55 -9.02 7.61
CA THR A 84 -1.04 -8.30 8.77
C THR A 84 -2.41 -8.83 9.16
N GLU A 85 -2.57 -9.14 10.44
CA GLU A 85 -3.82 -9.63 11.03
C GLU A 85 -4.17 -8.80 12.26
N VAL A 86 -5.12 -7.89 12.10
CA VAL A 86 -5.67 -7.09 13.19
C VAL A 86 -7.10 -7.52 13.43
N ASN A 87 -7.35 -8.11 14.59
CA ASN A 87 -8.67 -8.56 14.97
C ASN A 87 -9.53 -7.41 15.48
N LYS A 88 -10.84 -7.54 15.30
CA LYS A 88 -11.85 -6.71 15.93
C LYS A 88 -11.63 -6.64 17.44
N GLY A 89 -11.77 -5.44 18.02
CA GLY A 89 -11.64 -5.21 19.47
C GLY A 89 -10.62 -4.14 19.79
N GLU A 90 -9.95 -4.28 20.94
CA GLU A 90 -8.93 -3.34 21.38
C GLU A 90 -7.72 -3.35 20.46
N LEU A 91 -7.28 -2.16 20.06
CA LEU A 91 -6.05 -1.95 19.30
C LEU A 91 -4.94 -1.47 20.24
N THR A 92 -3.74 -2.00 20.03
CA THR A 92 -2.54 -1.62 20.78
C THR A 92 -1.46 -1.05 19.85
N PHE A 93 -0.39 -0.48 20.42
CA PHE A 93 0.78 -0.05 19.64
C PHE A 93 1.36 -1.18 18.79
N ARG A 94 1.25 -2.42 19.24
CA ARG A 94 1.68 -3.59 18.46
C ARG A 94 0.91 -3.70 17.15
N ASN A 95 -0.40 -3.45 17.16
CA ASN A 95 -1.21 -3.48 15.95
C ASN A 95 -0.82 -2.36 14.98
N ALA A 96 -0.56 -1.14 15.50
CA ALA A 96 -0.08 -0.05 14.66
C ALA A 96 1.29 -0.35 14.03
N ALA A 97 2.22 -0.94 14.80
CA ALA A 97 3.52 -1.35 14.29
C ALA A 97 3.42 -2.51 13.28
N ASP A 98 2.39 -3.35 13.36
CA ASP A 98 2.14 -4.42 12.39
C ASP A 98 1.54 -3.90 11.09
N LEU A 99 0.69 -2.87 11.17
CA LEU A 99 0.14 -2.16 10.01
C LEU A 99 1.20 -1.35 9.26
N TYR A 100 2.14 -0.72 9.99
CA TYR A 100 3.21 0.08 9.42
C TYR A 100 4.55 -0.24 10.09
N LEU A 101 5.36 -1.07 9.44
CA LEU A 101 6.55 -1.70 10.03
C LEU A 101 7.74 -0.76 10.21
N TYR A 102 7.88 0.26 9.37
CA TYR A 102 9.12 1.04 9.26
C TYR A 102 8.94 2.47 9.79
N PRO A 103 9.93 3.03 10.51
CA PRO A 103 9.90 4.40 11.01
C PRO A 103 10.23 5.40 9.89
N ASN A 104 9.39 5.45 8.86
CA ASN A 104 9.54 6.37 7.74
C ASN A 104 9.07 7.78 8.10
N THR A 105 9.62 8.78 7.42
CA THR A 105 9.14 10.16 7.48
C THR A 105 8.05 10.36 6.44
N LEU A 106 6.93 10.96 6.85
CA LEU A 106 5.87 11.35 5.92
C LEU A 106 6.38 12.51 5.04
N VAL A 107 6.26 12.33 3.73
CA VAL A 107 6.65 13.31 2.72
C VAL A 107 5.42 13.70 1.91
N VAL A 108 5.29 14.99 1.60
CA VAL A 108 4.25 15.51 0.72
C VAL A 108 4.91 16.03 -0.54
N VAL A 109 4.44 15.58 -1.69
CA VAL A 109 4.91 16.02 -3.00
C VAL A 109 3.76 16.61 -3.80
N LYS A 110 4.05 17.58 -4.66
CA LYS A 110 3.09 18.08 -5.63
C LYS A 110 3.25 17.26 -6.91
N ALA A 111 2.17 16.67 -7.36
CA ALA A 111 2.12 15.88 -8.59
C ALA A 111 0.99 16.35 -9.51
N THR A 112 1.15 16.16 -10.80
CA THR A 112 0.11 16.31 -11.81
C THR A 112 -0.67 15.00 -11.97
N GLY A 113 -1.84 15.06 -12.61
CA GLY A 113 -2.60 13.85 -12.95
C GLY A 113 -1.84 12.88 -13.86
N GLU A 114 -1.00 13.42 -14.74
CA GLU A 114 -0.13 12.61 -15.61
C GLU A 114 0.95 11.85 -14.81
N GLU A 115 1.64 12.54 -13.90
CA GLU A 115 2.63 11.91 -13.01
C GLU A 115 1.98 10.87 -12.10
N LEU A 116 0.77 11.14 -11.62
CA LEU A 116 -0.01 10.19 -10.84
C LEU A 116 -0.34 8.92 -11.65
N LYS A 117 -0.73 9.10 -12.92
CA LYS A 117 -0.98 7.98 -13.83
C LYS A 117 0.28 7.15 -14.04
N GLU A 118 1.43 7.77 -14.32
CA GLU A 118 2.70 7.06 -14.49
C GLU A 118 3.13 6.33 -13.21
N TRP A 119 2.85 6.89 -12.04
CA TRP A 119 3.08 6.19 -10.76
C TRP A 119 2.24 4.92 -10.67
N LEU A 120 0.95 5.00 -10.98
CA LEU A 120 0.05 3.83 -10.99
C LEU A 120 0.44 2.82 -12.09
N GLU A 121 0.96 3.27 -13.24
CA GLU A 121 1.49 2.38 -14.28
C GLU A 121 2.70 1.57 -13.77
N CYS A 122 3.55 2.17 -12.90
CA CYS A 122 4.60 1.39 -12.24
C CYS A 122 4.00 0.36 -11.28
N SER A 123 3.05 0.74 -10.42
CA SER A 123 2.35 -0.18 -9.52
C SER A 123 1.70 -1.34 -10.29
N ALA A 124 1.13 -1.07 -11.48
CA ALA A 124 0.56 -2.10 -12.35
C ALA A 124 1.58 -3.16 -12.83
N GLY A 125 2.88 -2.89 -12.71
CA GLY A 125 3.96 -3.86 -12.93
C GLY A 125 3.93 -5.06 -11.98
N MET A 126 3.24 -4.96 -10.83
CA MET A 126 3.01 -6.09 -9.92
C MET A 126 2.26 -7.25 -10.57
N PHE A 127 1.51 -6.99 -11.65
CA PHE A 127 0.66 -7.99 -12.29
C PHE A 127 1.28 -8.51 -13.57
N LYS A 128 1.16 -9.82 -13.78
CA LYS A 128 1.47 -10.46 -15.06
C LYS A 128 0.45 -10.07 -16.13
N GLN A 129 0.85 -10.11 -17.38
CA GLN A 129 -0.09 -9.96 -18.48
C GLN A 129 -1.01 -11.18 -18.55
N ILE A 130 -2.30 -10.94 -18.74
CA ILE A 130 -3.34 -11.97 -18.85
C ILE A 130 -3.75 -12.14 -20.30
N ASP A 131 -3.82 -13.39 -20.75
CA ASP A 131 -4.40 -13.74 -22.04
C ASP A 131 -5.93 -13.92 -21.86
N PRO A 132 -6.76 -12.98 -22.34
CA PRO A 132 -8.21 -13.05 -22.20
C PRO A 132 -8.86 -14.18 -23.04
N THR A 133 -8.10 -14.79 -23.94
CA THR A 133 -8.60 -15.90 -24.77
C THR A 133 -8.36 -17.27 -24.15
N SER A 134 -7.59 -17.34 -23.08
CA SER A 134 -7.28 -18.59 -22.37
C SER A 134 -8.38 -18.95 -21.38
N ASP A 135 -8.86 -20.18 -21.47
CA ASP A 135 -9.79 -20.81 -20.50
C ASP A 135 -9.05 -21.45 -19.30
N LYS A 136 -7.72 -21.42 -19.29
CA LYS A 136 -6.89 -21.99 -18.23
C LYS A 136 -6.62 -20.97 -17.11
N PRO A 137 -6.50 -21.41 -15.85
CA PRO A 137 -6.06 -20.54 -14.76
C PRO A 137 -4.69 -19.90 -15.06
N GLN A 138 -4.59 -18.59 -14.83
CA GLN A 138 -3.37 -17.82 -15.04
C GLN A 138 -2.88 -17.23 -13.72
N SER A 139 -1.56 -17.19 -13.55
CA SER A 139 -0.95 -16.53 -12.39
C SER A 139 -1.04 -15.02 -12.54
N LEU A 140 -1.68 -14.36 -11.59
CA LEU A 140 -1.94 -12.93 -11.62
C LEU A 140 -0.73 -12.10 -11.17
N LEU A 141 -0.10 -12.47 -10.05
CA LEU A 141 0.93 -11.68 -9.40
C LEU A 141 2.34 -12.09 -9.86
N ASP A 142 3.20 -11.11 -10.06
CA ASP A 142 4.61 -11.33 -10.37
C ASP A 142 5.48 -11.26 -9.11
N TRP A 143 5.38 -12.30 -8.26
CA TRP A 143 6.10 -12.41 -7.00
C TRP A 143 7.62 -12.39 -7.12
N ASP A 144 8.15 -12.78 -8.26
CA ASP A 144 9.58 -12.89 -8.48
C ASP A 144 10.15 -11.61 -9.09
N GLY A 145 9.39 -10.94 -9.95
CA GLY A 145 9.82 -9.76 -10.70
C GLY A 145 9.47 -8.42 -10.05
N PHE A 146 8.48 -8.38 -9.15
CA PHE A 146 8.03 -7.12 -8.54
C PHE A 146 8.00 -7.22 -7.01
N ARG A 147 8.40 -6.14 -6.32
CA ARG A 147 8.39 -6.06 -4.86
C ARG A 147 7.10 -5.42 -4.35
N THR A 148 6.45 -6.04 -3.38
CA THR A 148 5.17 -5.57 -2.83
C THR A 148 5.23 -4.15 -2.26
N TYR A 149 6.38 -3.74 -1.73
CA TYR A 149 6.59 -2.38 -1.23
C TYR A 149 6.72 -1.31 -2.33
N ASN A 150 6.79 -1.70 -3.61
CA ASN A 150 6.70 -0.80 -4.77
C ASN A 150 5.28 -0.77 -5.36
N TYR A 151 4.35 -1.57 -4.82
CA TYR A 151 2.96 -1.58 -5.23
C TYR A 151 2.18 -0.54 -4.42
N ASP A 152 2.24 0.71 -4.83
CA ASP A 152 1.49 1.78 -4.19
C ASP A 152 0.02 1.77 -4.61
N VAL A 153 -0.86 1.88 -3.61
CA VAL A 153 -2.28 2.17 -3.75
C VAL A 153 -2.50 3.63 -3.41
N ILE A 154 -3.25 4.35 -4.23
CA ILE A 154 -3.50 5.79 -4.04
C ILE A 154 -4.95 6.00 -3.64
N ASP A 155 -5.16 6.49 -2.42
CA ASP A 155 -6.46 6.88 -1.89
C ASP A 155 -6.86 8.29 -2.37
N GLY A 156 -8.12 8.45 -2.76
CA GLY A 156 -8.69 9.69 -3.24
C GLY A 156 -8.82 9.78 -4.76
N VAL A 157 -8.51 8.71 -5.49
CA VAL A 157 -8.76 8.53 -6.92
C VAL A 157 -9.35 7.15 -7.20
N ASN A 158 -10.09 7.03 -8.30
CA ASN A 158 -10.55 5.74 -8.81
C ASN A 158 -9.75 5.39 -10.06
N TYR A 159 -9.38 4.14 -10.19
CA TYR A 159 -8.66 3.61 -11.35
C TYR A 159 -8.85 2.11 -11.48
N GLU A 160 -8.57 1.60 -12.67
CA GLU A 160 -8.57 0.17 -12.97
C GLU A 160 -7.29 -0.19 -13.72
N PHE A 161 -6.87 -1.46 -13.64
CA PHE A 161 -5.75 -1.98 -14.41
C PHE A 161 -6.24 -2.94 -15.50
N ASP A 162 -6.02 -2.59 -16.78
CA ASP A 162 -6.20 -3.50 -17.91
C ASP A 162 -4.97 -4.42 -18.02
N LEU A 163 -5.09 -5.60 -17.46
CA LEU A 163 -4.01 -6.59 -17.45
C LEU A 163 -3.86 -7.36 -18.77
N THR A 164 -4.70 -7.12 -19.76
CA THR A 164 -4.52 -7.66 -21.11
C THR A 164 -3.35 -6.95 -21.83
N GLN A 165 -3.00 -5.76 -21.37
CA GLN A 165 -1.87 -5.00 -21.89
C GLN A 165 -0.55 -5.47 -21.27
N PRO A 166 0.58 -5.41 -22.00
CA PRO A 166 1.89 -5.65 -21.42
C PRO A 166 2.23 -4.59 -20.36
N PRO A 167 3.07 -4.90 -19.34
CA PRO A 167 3.47 -3.92 -18.35
C PRO A 167 4.25 -2.78 -19.00
N ARG A 168 3.94 -1.54 -18.61
CA ARG A 168 4.63 -0.34 -19.07
C ARG A 168 6.02 -0.22 -18.44
N TYR A 169 6.12 -0.58 -17.17
CA TYR A 169 7.33 -0.53 -16.35
C TYR A 169 7.74 -1.93 -15.87
N ASP A 170 9.03 -2.12 -15.63
CA ASP A 170 9.54 -3.31 -14.95
C ASP A 170 9.43 -3.20 -13.41
N GLY A 171 9.92 -4.20 -12.68
CA GLY A 171 9.86 -4.24 -11.22
C GLY A 171 10.68 -3.17 -10.48
N GLU A 172 11.53 -2.45 -11.18
CA GLU A 172 12.32 -1.32 -10.67
C GLU A 172 11.79 0.05 -11.18
N CYS A 173 10.55 0.07 -11.69
CA CYS A 173 9.93 1.25 -12.31
C CYS A 173 10.72 1.85 -13.48
N LYS A 174 11.45 1.04 -14.22
CA LYS A 174 12.09 1.46 -15.45
C LYS A 174 11.14 1.24 -16.63
N LEU A 175 10.97 2.26 -17.46
CA LEU A 175 10.11 2.21 -18.65
C LEU A 175 10.62 1.17 -19.64
N ILE A 176 9.81 0.17 -19.97
CA ILE A 176 10.12 -0.92 -20.90
C ILE A 176 9.19 -0.94 -22.12
N ASN A 177 7.93 -0.54 -21.98
CA ASN A 177 6.95 -0.50 -23.06
C ASN A 177 6.27 0.87 -23.14
N PRO A 178 6.87 1.88 -23.80
CA PRO A 178 6.37 3.27 -23.80
C PRO A 178 4.98 3.44 -24.41
N ASN A 179 4.54 2.53 -25.27
CA ASN A 179 3.23 2.57 -25.93
C ASN A 179 2.16 1.75 -25.21
N SER A 180 2.50 1.07 -24.11
CA SER A 180 1.55 0.30 -23.31
C SER A 180 1.02 1.14 -22.15
N HIS A 181 -0.28 1.01 -21.88
CA HIS A 181 -0.95 1.62 -20.74
C HIS A 181 -1.92 0.62 -20.13
N ARG A 182 -1.76 0.39 -18.82
CA ARG A 182 -2.63 -0.47 -18.02
C ARG A 182 -3.63 0.32 -17.19
N VAL A 183 -3.29 1.56 -16.82
CA VAL A 183 -4.15 2.42 -16.01
C VAL A 183 -5.26 3.00 -16.89
N VAL A 184 -6.49 2.59 -16.59
CA VAL A 184 -7.71 3.05 -17.28
C VAL A 184 -8.70 3.63 -16.25
N ASN A 185 -9.65 4.43 -16.73
CA ASN A 185 -10.73 5.02 -15.93
C ASN A 185 -10.22 5.82 -14.69
N LEU A 186 -9.03 6.42 -14.79
CA LEU A 186 -8.48 7.26 -13.72
C LEU A 186 -9.30 8.55 -13.58
N THR A 187 -9.91 8.75 -12.38
CA THR A 187 -10.76 9.92 -12.05
C THR A 187 -10.53 10.38 -10.61
#